data_ca4a5cac7958176a17dcafccc8965bc5
#
_entry.id   ca4a5cac7958176a17dcafccc8965bc5
#
_cell.length_a   1.000
_cell.length_b   1.000
_cell.length_c   1.000
_cell.angle_alpha   90.00
_cell.angle_beta   90.00
_cell.angle_gamma   90.00
#
_symmetry.space_group_name_H-M   'P 1'
#
loop_
_entity.id
_entity.type
_entity.pdbx_description
1 polymer ?
#
loop_
_entity_poly.entity_id
_entity_poly.type
_entity_poly.pdbx_seq_one_letter_code
_entity_poly.pdbx_strand_id
1 'polypeptide(L)'
;MINISFPKQLMIWITVVVGLLFALPNGFYGRVETHNDAMAIIDTGITNDALAADAAQWPNFLPSGLVNLGLDLRGGAHLLVEVQVEDVHASFLEGFWPSVRDALAVERDTVGFVTREDSPPTELRVRISEAAGATRAFEIARSLATPVASFTGAAATNIDVRLNGTLLTITLSDAEMAAMNERTILQTLEIIRRRIDEVGTREPTIQRQGSDRILVQVPGVGSANEIIELLGTTAQLTFNPVEGTTGDPDASAGTGNMIVPAQETAGLFYILERRPVV
;
A
#
# COMPACT_ATOMS: atom_id res chain seq x y z
N MET A 1 -3.05 -65.73 -19.91
CA MET A 1 -2.01 -64.74 -20.23
C MET A 1 -2.61 -63.75 -21.20
N ILE A 2 -2.64 -62.46 -20.83
CA ILE A 2 -3.17 -61.39 -21.71
C ILE A 2 -2.09 -61.11 -22.76
N ASN A 3 -2.38 -61.52 -24.02
CA ASN A 3 -1.46 -61.31 -25.13
C ASN A 3 -1.75 -59.92 -25.69
N ILE A 4 -0.96 -58.93 -25.30
CA ILE A 4 -1.07 -57.55 -25.80
C ILE A 4 -0.34 -57.49 -27.13
N SER A 5 -0.99 -57.00 -28.19
CA SER A 5 -0.37 -56.82 -29.49
C SER A 5 0.79 -55.79 -29.44
N PHE A 6 1.85 -56.06 -30.23
CA PHE A 6 3.05 -55.22 -30.28
C PHE A 6 2.79 -53.73 -30.40
N PRO A 7 1.87 -53.22 -31.26
CA PRO A 7 1.61 -51.77 -31.34
C PRO A 7 1.04 -51.21 -30.04
N LYS A 8 0.25 -51.99 -29.29
CA LYS A 8 -0.27 -51.54 -27.99
C LYS A 8 0.82 -51.49 -26.94
N GLN A 9 1.73 -52.46 -26.95
CA GLN A 9 2.91 -52.42 -26.03
C GLN A 9 3.80 -51.21 -26.34
N LEU A 10 4.06 -50.94 -27.62
CA LEU A 10 4.85 -49.77 -28.04
C LEU A 10 4.20 -48.50 -27.59
N MET A 11 2.89 -48.34 -27.78
CA MET A 11 2.15 -47.15 -27.31
C MET A 11 2.25 -46.95 -25.81
N ILE A 12 2.11 -48.00 -25.01
CA ILE A 12 2.26 -47.96 -23.54
C ILE A 12 3.63 -47.48 -23.17
N TRP A 13 4.70 -48.08 -23.76
CA TRP A 13 6.07 -47.68 -23.46
C TRP A 13 6.39 -46.27 -23.86
N ILE A 14 5.89 -45.79 -24.99
CA ILE A 14 6.05 -44.38 -25.39
C ILE A 14 5.35 -43.46 -24.39
N THR A 15 4.14 -43.78 -23.96
CA THR A 15 3.44 -42.97 -22.94
C THR A 15 4.21 -42.93 -21.61
N VAL A 16 4.76 -44.07 -21.17
CA VAL A 16 5.56 -44.12 -19.93
C VAL A 16 6.83 -43.27 -20.08
N VAL A 17 7.55 -43.41 -21.20
CA VAL A 17 8.77 -42.63 -21.44
C VAL A 17 8.49 -41.13 -21.49
N VAL A 18 7.42 -40.73 -22.17
CA VAL A 18 6.98 -39.33 -22.21
C VAL A 18 6.62 -38.82 -20.81
N GLY A 19 5.86 -39.60 -20.02
CA GLY A 19 5.55 -39.25 -18.64
C GLY A 19 6.77 -39.08 -17.76
N LEU A 20 7.75 -40.02 -17.86
CA LEU A 20 9.02 -39.93 -17.16
C LEU A 20 9.83 -38.67 -17.58
N LEU A 21 9.82 -38.33 -18.87
CA LEU A 21 10.54 -37.18 -19.38
C LEU A 21 9.95 -35.85 -18.82
N PHE A 22 8.64 -35.77 -18.70
CA PHE A 22 7.98 -34.60 -18.08
C PHE A 22 8.12 -34.59 -16.54
N ALA A 23 8.34 -35.73 -15.90
CA ALA A 23 8.61 -35.81 -14.47
C ALA A 23 10.07 -35.54 -14.11
N LEU A 24 10.99 -35.69 -15.08
CA LEU A 24 12.44 -35.58 -14.88
C LEU A 24 12.87 -34.26 -14.22
N PRO A 25 12.35 -33.08 -14.60
CA PRO A 25 12.71 -31.80 -14.00
C PRO A 25 12.56 -31.78 -12.47
N ASN A 26 11.53 -32.47 -11.95
CA ASN A 26 11.27 -32.51 -10.51
C ASN A 26 12.30 -33.35 -9.74
N GLY A 27 12.97 -34.28 -10.40
CA GLY A 27 14.10 -35.02 -9.82
C GLY A 27 15.39 -34.20 -9.71
N PHE A 28 15.51 -33.15 -10.51
CA PHE A 28 16.66 -32.23 -10.52
C PHE A 28 16.23 -30.82 -10.16
N TYR A 29 15.27 -30.69 -9.25
CA TYR A 29 14.53 -29.47 -8.95
C TYR A 29 15.43 -28.21 -8.86
N GLY A 30 16.46 -28.22 -8.03
CA GLY A 30 17.34 -27.06 -7.82
C GLY A 30 18.06 -26.58 -9.08
N ARG A 31 18.51 -27.51 -9.94
CA ARG A 31 19.19 -27.13 -11.21
C ARG A 31 18.23 -26.53 -12.21
N VAL A 32 17.03 -27.11 -12.31
CA VAL A 32 15.99 -26.62 -13.24
C VAL A 32 15.45 -25.29 -12.77
N GLU A 33 15.32 -25.09 -11.47
CA GLU A 33 14.91 -23.83 -10.88
C GLU A 33 15.92 -22.72 -11.18
N THR A 34 17.21 -22.95 -10.90
CA THR A 34 18.28 -21.96 -11.20
C THR A 34 18.30 -21.62 -12.69
N HIS A 35 18.14 -22.62 -13.57
CA HIS A 35 18.03 -22.39 -15.01
C HIS A 35 16.84 -21.51 -15.37
N ASN A 36 15.63 -21.82 -14.85
CA ASN A 36 14.42 -21.08 -15.15
C ASN A 36 14.49 -19.62 -14.66
N ASP A 37 15.06 -19.41 -13.48
CA ASP A 37 15.22 -18.07 -12.91
C ASP A 37 16.23 -17.24 -13.71
N ALA A 38 17.34 -17.83 -14.13
CA ALA A 38 18.31 -17.20 -14.99
C ALA A 38 17.70 -16.85 -16.37
N MET A 39 16.93 -17.76 -16.97
CA MET A 39 16.27 -17.53 -18.25
C MET A 39 15.23 -16.41 -18.15
N ALA A 40 14.45 -16.34 -17.06
CA ALA A 40 13.49 -15.28 -16.85
C ALA A 40 14.15 -13.88 -16.78
N ILE A 41 15.34 -13.77 -16.15
CA ILE A 41 16.11 -12.52 -16.12
C ILE A 41 16.72 -12.19 -17.49
N ILE A 42 17.25 -13.18 -18.20
CA ILE A 42 17.81 -13.01 -19.56
C ILE A 42 16.75 -12.50 -20.53
N ASP A 43 15.51 -13.00 -20.41
CA ASP A 43 14.38 -12.57 -21.23
C ASP A 43 13.99 -11.08 -21.01
N THR A 44 14.35 -10.50 -19.87
CA THR A 44 14.22 -9.03 -19.64
C THR A 44 15.32 -8.20 -20.30
N GLY A 45 16.29 -8.84 -20.97
CA GLY A 45 17.40 -8.18 -21.67
C GLY A 45 18.65 -7.98 -20.82
N ILE A 46 18.68 -8.49 -19.58
CA ILE A 46 19.86 -8.44 -18.70
C ILE A 46 20.69 -9.71 -18.89
N THR A 47 21.93 -9.57 -19.34
CA THR A 47 22.84 -10.71 -19.52
C THR A 47 24.17 -10.45 -18.84
N ASN A 48 24.68 -11.45 -18.10
CA ASN A 48 26.02 -11.47 -17.54
C ASN A 48 26.55 -12.90 -17.51
N ASP A 49 27.85 -13.08 -17.28
CA ASP A 49 28.49 -14.40 -17.29
C ASP A 49 27.94 -15.36 -16.20
N ALA A 50 27.52 -14.84 -15.06
CA ALA A 50 26.90 -15.62 -13.98
C ALA A 50 25.54 -16.17 -14.41
N LEU A 51 24.66 -15.32 -14.97
CA LEU A 51 23.37 -15.74 -15.50
C LEU A 51 23.50 -16.76 -16.64
N ALA A 52 24.50 -16.58 -17.51
CA ALA A 52 24.77 -17.54 -18.57
C ALA A 52 25.19 -18.91 -18.01
N ALA A 53 25.99 -18.94 -16.94
CA ALA A 53 26.40 -20.17 -16.26
C ALA A 53 25.20 -20.85 -15.57
N ASP A 54 24.32 -20.09 -14.95
CA ASP A 54 23.11 -20.59 -14.30
C ASP A 54 22.11 -21.10 -15.35
N ALA A 55 21.91 -20.42 -16.45
CA ALA A 55 21.09 -20.87 -17.55
C ALA A 55 21.63 -22.16 -18.21
N ALA A 56 22.92 -22.43 -18.15
CA ALA A 56 23.55 -23.64 -18.67
C ALA A 56 23.35 -24.89 -17.77
N GLN A 57 22.79 -24.75 -16.56
CA GLN A 57 22.61 -25.86 -15.63
C GLN A 57 21.55 -26.90 -16.07
N TRP A 58 20.65 -26.49 -16.99
CA TRP A 58 19.65 -27.37 -17.57
C TRP A 58 19.58 -27.18 -19.09
N PRO A 59 19.49 -28.28 -19.90
CA PRO A 59 19.42 -28.17 -21.33
C PRO A 59 18.07 -27.61 -21.82
N ASN A 60 18.08 -26.61 -22.69
CA ASN A 60 16.87 -25.95 -23.23
C ASN A 60 15.94 -26.87 -24.03
N PHE A 61 16.41 -28.05 -24.50
CA PHE A 61 15.60 -29.00 -25.25
C PHE A 61 14.80 -29.96 -24.35
N LEU A 62 15.09 -29.99 -23.03
CA LEU A 62 14.33 -30.77 -22.06
C LEU A 62 13.19 -29.95 -21.46
N PRO A 63 12.09 -30.61 -21.07
CA PRO A 63 11.06 -29.92 -20.29
C PRO A 63 11.66 -29.28 -19.03
N SER A 64 11.25 -28.05 -18.73
CA SER A 64 11.71 -27.32 -17.56
C SER A 64 10.56 -26.98 -16.58
N GLY A 65 9.37 -27.56 -16.82
CA GLY A 65 8.22 -27.38 -15.93
C GLY A 65 8.43 -28.05 -14.57
N LEU A 66 8.44 -27.26 -13.50
CA LEU A 66 8.53 -27.73 -12.12
C LEU A 66 7.15 -27.77 -11.46
N VAL A 67 6.94 -28.70 -10.55
CA VAL A 67 5.77 -28.67 -9.66
C VAL A 67 5.94 -27.53 -8.66
N ASN A 68 4.90 -26.72 -8.50
CA ASN A 68 4.89 -25.67 -7.50
C ASN A 68 4.90 -26.30 -6.10
N LEU A 69 6.04 -26.22 -5.43
CA LEU A 69 6.19 -26.66 -4.04
C LEU A 69 5.66 -25.54 -3.13
N GLY A 70 4.75 -25.90 -2.20
CA GLY A 70 4.29 -24.97 -1.18
C GLY A 70 5.40 -24.51 -0.24
N LEU A 71 5.11 -23.48 0.54
CA LEU A 71 6.00 -22.88 1.55
C LEU A 71 6.69 -23.91 2.47
N ASP A 72 5.97 -24.97 2.84
CA ASP A 72 6.48 -26.02 3.74
C ASP A 72 7.62 -26.84 3.14
N LEU A 73 7.70 -26.92 1.81
CA LEU A 73 8.70 -27.76 1.10
C LEU A 73 9.80 -26.91 0.45
N ARG A 74 9.49 -25.69 0.05
CA ARG A 74 10.43 -24.79 -0.62
C ARG A 74 11.09 -23.81 0.35
N GLY A 75 10.51 -23.68 1.56
CA GLY A 75 10.81 -22.56 2.43
C GLY A 75 10.18 -21.27 1.90
N GLY A 76 10.21 -20.24 2.68
CA GLY A 76 9.66 -18.93 2.34
C GLY A 76 9.42 -18.11 3.58
N ALA A 77 9.07 -16.88 3.41
CA ALA A 77 8.80 -15.98 4.49
C ALA A 77 7.30 -15.70 4.64
N HIS A 78 6.89 -15.65 5.90
CA HIS A 78 5.55 -15.25 6.32
C HIS A 78 5.64 -13.92 7.03
N LEU A 79 4.86 -12.95 6.60
CA LEU A 79 4.76 -11.64 7.23
C LEU A 79 3.30 -11.31 7.50
N LEU A 80 3.00 -10.89 8.72
CA LEU A 80 1.73 -10.31 9.07
C LEU A 80 1.92 -8.80 9.18
N VAL A 81 1.32 -8.07 8.26
CA VAL A 81 1.37 -6.61 8.19
C VAL A 81 0.11 -6.04 8.82
N GLU A 82 0.27 -5.12 9.75
CA GLU A 82 -0.83 -4.34 10.32
C GLU A 82 -0.94 -3.01 9.60
N VAL A 83 -2.16 -2.65 9.22
CA VAL A 83 -2.47 -1.38 8.55
C VAL A 83 -2.93 -0.40 9.62
N GLN A 84 -2.22 0.71 9.78
CA GLN A 84 -2.53 1.76 10.76
C GLN A 84 -3.68 2.63 10.24
N VAL A 85 -4.90 2.09 10.32
CA VAL A 85 -6.10 2.77 9.82
C VAL A 85 -6.45 4.02 10.63
N GLU A 86 -6.04 4.08 11.89
CA GLU A 86 -6.22 5.24 12.78
C GLU A 86 -5.51 6.48 12.25
N ASP A 87 -4.32 6.32 11.67
CA ASP A 87 -3.56 7.43 11.07
C ASP A 87 -4.28 8.01 9.84
N VAL A 88 -5.00 7.15 9.11
CA VAL A 88 -5.83 7.58 7.96
C VAL A 88 -7.02 8.40 8.45
N HIS A 89 -7.68 7.98 9.54
CA HIS A 89 -8.78 8.72 10.15
C HIS A 89 -8.30 10.09 10.66
N ALA A 90 -7.16 10.11 11.36
CA ALA A 90 -6.56 11.34 11.88
C ALA A 90 -6.21 12.31 10.73
N SER A 91 -5.59 11.81 9.67
CA SER A 91 -5.22 12.61 8.49
C SER A 91 -6.44 13.18 7.78
N PHE A 92 -7.54 12.43 7.71
CA PHE A 92 -8.79 12.94 7.16
C PHE A 92 -9.34 14.12 7.96
N LEU A 93 -9.42 13.99 9.30
CA LEU A 93 -9.93 15.05 10.16
C LEU A 93 -9.02 16.28 10.13
N GLU A 94 -7.72 16.09 10.04
CA GLU A 94 -6.76 17.17 9.89
C GLU A 94 -6.93 17.92 8.57
N GLY A 95 -7.08 17.18 7.47
CA GLY A 95 -7.40 17.72 6.14
C GLY A 95 -8.79 18.37 6.04
N PHE A 96 -9.72 18.00 6.92
CA PHE A 96 -11.07 18.54 6.95
C PHE A 96 -11.16 19.90 7.65
N TRP A 97 -10.21 20.22 8.55
CA TRP A 97 -10.19 21.49 9.28
C TRP A 97 -10.27 22.75 8.39
N PRO A 98 -9.50 22.89 7.31
CA PRO A 98 -9.64 24.06 6.42
C PRO A 98 -11.05 24.26 5.89
N SER A 99 -11.74 23.19 5.50
CA SER A 99 -13.11 23.27 5.00
C SER A 99 -14.10 23.77 6.06
N VAL A 100 -13.94 23.29 7.30
CA VAL A 100 -14.76 23.77 8.44
C VAL A 100 -14.48 25.23 8.74
N ARG A 101 -13.20 25.62 8.82
CA ARG A 101 -12.78 27.00 9.08
C ARG A 101 -13.33 27.94 8.03
N ASP A 102 -13.18 27.61 6.76
CA ASP A 102 -13.56 28.48 5.64
C ASP A 102 -15.09 28.62 5.55
N ALA A 103 -15.83 27.52 5.78
CA ALA A 103 -17.29 27.58 5.82
C ALA A 103 -17.81 28.44 6.98
N LEU A 104 -17.22 28.34 8.17
CA LEU A 104 -17.60 29.17 9.32
C LEU A 104 -17.17 30.63 9.15
N ALA A 105 -16.06 30.87 8.44
CA ALA A 105 -15.59 32.24 8.18
C ALA A 105 -16.53 33.05 7.27
N VAL A 106 -17.33 32.40 6.42
CA VAL A 106 -18.34 33.08 5.57
C VAL A 106 -19.40 33.78 6.42
N GLU A 107 -19.77 33.21 7.55
CA GLU A 107 -20.79 33.77 8.45
C GLU A 107 -20.16 34.31 9.77
N ARG A 108 -19.00 34.90 9.68
CA ARG A 108 -18.22 35.42 10.81
C ARG A 108 -18.99 36.43 11.66
N ASP A 109 -19.85 37.21 11.05
CA ASP A 109 -20.67 38.20 11.75
C ASP A 109 -21.67 37.57 12.74
N THR A 110 -22.08 36.34 12.48
CA THR A 110 -23.01 35.58 13.32
C THR A 110 -22.27 34.59 14.25
N VAL A 111 -21.28 33.89 13.73
CA VAL A 111 -20.55 32.83 14.43
C VAL A 111 -19.39 33.39 15.28
N GLY A 112 -18.83 34.54 14.85
CA GLY A 112 -17.67 35.14 15.47
C GLY A 112 -16.36 34.48 15.00
N PHE A 113 -15.37 34.53 15.87
CA PHE A 113 -14.08 33.87 15.62
C PHE A 113 -14.15 32.37 15.97
N VAL A 114 -13.46 31.57 15.16
CA VAL A 114 -13.33 30.15 15.39
C VAL A 114 -11.89 29.79 15.64
N THR A 115 -11.64 28.99 16.66
CA THR A 115 -10.32 28.55 17.04
C THR A 115 -10.31 27.02 17.17
N ARG A 116 -9.34 26.36 16.50
CA ARG A 116 -9.12 24.93 16.70
C ARG A 116 -8.53 24.72 18.09
N GLU A 117 -9.11 23.83 18.86
CA GLU A 117 -8.58 23.36 20.13
C GLU A 117 -7.75 22.10 19.96
N ASP A 118 -6.84 21.91 20.89
CA ASP A 118 -6.11 20.65 21.00
C ASP A 118 -7.08 19.50 21.31
N SER A 119 -6.95 18.43 20.54
CA SER A 119 -7.90 17.31 20.57
C SER A 119 -7.19 15.99 20.23
N PRO A 120 -7.72 14.85 20.68
CA PRO A 120 -7.27 13.56 20.19
C PRO A 120 -7.32 13.48 18.65
N PRO A 121 -6.46 12.67 18.00
CA PRO A 121 -6.45 12.52 16.55
C PRO A 121 -7.79 12.07 15.94
N THR A 122 -8.65 11.46 16.74
CA THR A 122 -9.99 10.98 16.34
C THR A 122 -11.08 12.05 16.37
N GLU A 123 -10.75 13.27 16.81
CA GLU A 123 -11.71 14.37 16.97
C GLU A 123 -11.12 15.66 16.43
N LEU A 124 -11.96 16.49 15.83
CA LEU A 124 -11.67 17.88 15.50
C LEU A 124 -12.52 18.76 16.40
N ARG A 125 -11.90 19.52 17.30
CA ARG A 125 -12.56 20.42 18.24
C ARG A 125 -12.37 21.86 17.81
N VAL A 126 -13.50 22.56 17.70
CA VAL A 126 -13.56 23.96 17.27
C VAL A 126 -14.33 24.78 18.30
N ARG A 127 -13.68 25.78 18.87
CA ARG A 127 -14.31 26.72 19.76
C ARG A 127 -14.83 27.92 19.02
N ILE A 128 -16.05 28.31 19.34
CA ILE A 128 -16.77 29.44 18.75
C ILE A 128 -16.80 30.56 19.78
N SER A 129 -16.44 31.78 19.39
CA SER A 129 -16.39 32.92 20.32
C SER A 129 -17.77 33.43 20.72
N GLU A 130 -18.72 33.37 19.81
CA GLU A 130 -20.07 33.92 20.02
C GLU A 130 -21.06 32.81 20.36
N ALA A 131 -21.50 32.76 21.63
CA ALA A 131 -22.44 31.72 22.10
C ALA A 131 -23.79 31.78 21.33
N ALA A 132 -24.24 32.96 20.93
CA ALA A 132 -25.45 33.13 20.13
C ALA A 132 -25.33 32.52 18.72
N GLY A 133 -24.13 32.47 18.17
CA GLY A 133 -23.83 31.86 16.87
C GLY A 133 -23.55 30.36 16.88
N ALA A 134 -23.49 29.76 18.05
CA ALA A 134 -23.10 28.34 18.21
C ALA A 134 -24.06 27.37 17.46
N THR A 135 -25.37 27.62 17.50
CA THR A 135 -26.35 26.81 16.76
C THR A 135 -26.16 26.95 15.26
N ARG A 136 -25.88 28.15 14.77
CA ARG A 136 -25.62 28.41 13.35
C ARG A 136 -24.33 27.70 12.90
N ALA A 137 -23.27 27.77 13.69
CA ALA A 137 -22.03 27.08 13.43
C ALA A 137 -22.22 25.55 13.35
N PHE A 138 -23.05 25.00 14.23
CA PHE A 138 -23.41 23.57 14.17
C PHE A 138 -24.13 23.21 12.86
N GLU A 139 -25.10 24.03 12.42
CA GLU A 139 -25.79 23.81 11.14
C GLU A 139 -24.82 23.85 9.95
N ILE A 140 -23.91 24.85 9.93
CA ILE A 140 -22.90 24.99 8.89
C ILE A 140 -21.99 23.76 8.88
N ALA A 141 -21.43 23.36 10.02
CA ALA A 141 -20.58 22.20 10.11
C ALA A 141 -21.31 20.92 9.67
N ARG A 142 -22.57 20.76 10.06
CA ARG A 142 -23.41 19.64 9.66
C ARG A 142 -23.69 19.63 8.15
N SER A 143 -23.78 20.78 7.52
CA SER A 143 -24.02 20.89 6.08
C SER A 143 -22.81 20.45 5.24
N LEU A 144 -21.62 20.38 5.84
CA LEU A 144 -20.42 19.83 5.21
C LEU A 144 -20.41 18.30 5.17
N ALA A 145 -21.33 17.65 5.90
CA ALA A 145 -21.45 16.21 5.90
C ALA A 145 -21.88 15.69 4.53
N THR A 146 -21.19 14.70 4.02
CA THR A 146 -21.50 14.04 2.76
C THR A 146 -22.11 12.66 2.99
N PRO A 147 -23.05 12.20 2.14
CA PRO A 147 -23.63 10.88 2.26
C PRO A 147 -22.58 9.78 2.06
N VAL A 148 -22.63 8.74 2.88
CA VAL A 148 -21.79 7.53 2.77
C VAL A 148 -22.69 6.31 2.62
N ALA A 149 -22.26 5.37 1.78
CA ALA A 149 -22.95 4.10 1.66
C ALA A 149 -22.79 3.29 2.96
N SER A 150 -23.91 3.07 3.64
CA SER A 150 -23.95 2.23 4.83
C SER A 150 -24.31 0.79 4.46
N PHE A 151 -23.64 -0.18 5.06
CA PHE A 151 -23.97 -1.61 4.91
C PHE A 151 -25.37 -1.96 5.39
N THR A 152 -25.96 -1.13 6.26
CA THR A 152 -27.32 -1.32 6.80
C THR A 152 -28.42 -0.72 5.93
N GLY A 153 -28.05 -0.03 4.82
CA GLY A 153 -29.01 0.67 3.96
C GLY A 153 -29.61 1.94 4.58
N ALA A 154 -29.20 2.31 5.80
CA ALA A 154 -29.58 3.58 6.42
C ALA A 154 -28.79 4.73 5.80
N ALA A 155 -29.40 5.90 5.67
CA ALA A 155 -28.71 7.11 5.26
C ALA A 155 -27.67 7.47 6.35
N ALA A 156 -26.40 7.34 6.02
CA ALA A 156 -25.29 7.70 6.89
C ALA A 156 -24.50 8.86 6.28
N THR A 157 -23.85 9.63 7.12
CA THR A 157 -22.97 10.73 6.74
C THR A 157 -21.52 10.37 7.09
N ASN A 158 -20.57 11.02 6.44
CA ASN A 158 -19.14 10.80 6.69
C ASN A 158 -18.68 11.32 8.07
N ILE A 159 -19.33 12.35 8.59
CA ILE A 159 -18.99 12.96 9.88
C ILE A 159 -20.20 13.04 10.79
N ASP A 160 -19.93 12.99 12.08
CA ASP A 160 -20.83 13.33 13.16
C ASP A 160 -20.42 14.63 13.81
N VAL A 161 -21.38 15.54 13.97
CA VAL A 161 -21.16 16.85 14.56
C VAL A 161 -21.91 16.93 15.88
N ARG A 162 -21.25 17.38 16.93
CA ARG A 162 -21.83 17.59 18.26
C ARG A 162 -21.51 18.99 18.74
N LEU A 163 -22.48 19.62 19.38
CA LEU A 163 -22.32 20.93 19.97
C LEU A 163 -22.48 20.83 21.48
N ASN A 164 -21.51 21.35 22.23
CA ASN A 164 -21.55 21.47 23.68
C ASN A 164 -21.19 22.90 24.10
N GLY A 165 -22.21 23.70 24.37
CA GLY A 165 -22.06 25.14 24.61
C GLY A 165 -21.50 25.83 23.35
N THR A 166 -20.26 26.30 23.44
CA THR A 166 -19.51 26.93 22.31
C THR A 166 -18.50 26.00 21.68
N LEU A 167 -18.41 24.76 22.15
CA LEU A 167 -17.48 23.78 21.63
C LEU A 167 -18.17 22.87 20.61
N LEU A 168 -17.74 22.95 19.38
CA LEU A 168 -18.12 22.07 18.28
C LEU A 168 -17.13 20.92 18.21
N THR A 169 -17.62 19.69 18.26
CA THR A 169 -16.80 18.48 18.10
C THR A 169 -17.25 17.75 16.85
N ILE A 170 -16.32 17.48 15.96
CA ILE A 170 -16.52 16.75 14.70
C ILE A 170 -15.73 15.46 14.78
N THR A 171 -16.38 14.35 14.51
CA THR A 171 -15.81 13.00 14.48
C THR A 171 -16.19 12.32 13.18
N LEU A 172 -15.43 11.31 12.78
CA LEU A 172 -15.89 10.40 11.72
C LEU A 172 -17.07 9.58 12.21
N SER A 173 -18.02 9.33 11.33
CA SER A 173 -19.10 8.39 11.63
C SER A 173 -18.59 6.94 11.56
N ASP A 174 -19.28 6.02 12.27
CA ASP A 174 -18.95 4.58 12.21
C ASP A 174 -19.02 4.05 10.77
N ALA A 175 -19.95 4.57 9.97
CA ALA A 175 -20.09 4.18 8.56
C ALA A 175 -18.91 4.62 7.72
N GLU A 176 -18.41 5.85 7.90
CA GLU A 176 -17.23 6.34 7.18
C GLU A 176 -15.97 5.62 7.66
N MET A 177 -15.79 5.42 8.96
CA MET A 177 -14.66 4.65 9.48
C MET A 177 -14.60 3.25 8.86
N ALA A 178 -15.72 2.55 8.80
CA ALA A 178 -15.80 1.23 8.16
C ALA A 178 -15.48 1.29 6.66
N ALA A 179 -16.01 2.28 5.94
CA ALA A 179 -15.74 2.47 4.51
C ALA A 179 -14.29 2.87 4.22
N MET A 180 -13.70 3.72 5.07
CA MET A 180 -12.28 4.07 4.97
C MET A 180 -11.38 2.88 5.21
N ASN A 181 -11.64 2.09 6.28
CA ASN A 181 -10.86 0.90 6.58
C ASN A 181 -10.87 -0.08 5.41
N GLU A 182 -12.05 -0.33 4.85
CA GLU A 182 -12.20 -1.22 3.69
C GLU A 182 -11.39 -0.72 2.48
N ARG A 183 -11.51 0.57 2.13
CA ARG A 183 -10.76 1.18 1.04
C ARG A 183 -9.25 1.12 1.27
N THR A 184 -8.81 1.46 2.48
CA THR A 184 -7.38 1.48 2.84
C THR A 184 -6.78 0.09 2.75
N ILE A 185 -7.47 -0.94 3.25
CA ILE A 185 -6.99 -2.32 3.16
C ILE A 185 -6.93 -2.81 1.71
N LEU A 186 -7.95 -2.54 0.90
CA LEU A 186 -7.95 -2.91 -0.52
C LEU A 186 -6.82 -2.23 -1.29
N GLN A 187 -6.57 -0.95 -1.03
CA GLN A 187 -5.45 -0.22 -1.61
C GLN A 187 -4.10 -0.78 -1.16
N THR A 188 -3.95 -1.08 0.12
CA THR A 188 -2.72 -1.66 0.67
C THR A 188 -2.44 -3.04 0.09
N LEU A 189 -3.46 -3.90 -0.05
CA LEU A 189 -3.36 -5.19 -0.73
C LEU A 189 -2.82 -5.05 -2.16
N GLU A 190 -3.36 -4.09 -2.90
CA GLU A 190 -2.94 -3.85 -4.29
C GLU A 190 -1.49 -3.31 -4.36
N ILE A 191 -1.11 -2.42 -3.44
CA ILE A 191 0.26 -1.91 -3.35
C ILE A 191 1.24 -3.04 -3.01
N ILE A 192 0.92 -3.86 -2.01
CA ILE A 192 1.76 -5.01 -1.61
C ILE A 192 1.92 -5.97 -2.79
N ARG A 193 0.81 -6.32 -3.46
CA ARG A 193 0.84 -7.22 -4.63
C ARG A 193 1.77 -6.68 -5.70
N ARG A 194 1.59 -5.42 -6.10
CA ARG A 194 2.41 -4.79 -7.14
C ARG A 194 3.90 -4.79 -6.80
N ARG A 195 4.26 -4.46 -5.56
CA ARG A 195 5.67 -4.43 -5.12
C ARG A 195 6.32 -5.82 -5.10
N ILE A 196 5.55 -6.83 -4.72
CA ILE A 196 6.06 -8.22 -4.72
C ILE A 196 6.17 -8.76 -6.15
N ASP A 197 5.21 -8.45 -7.03
CA ASP A 197 5.22 -8.86 -8.43
C ASP A 197 6.39 -8.23 -9.21
N GLU A 198 6.77 -6.97 -8.90
CA GLU A 198 7.93 -6.28 -9.51
C GLU A 198 9.26 -7.00 -9.28
N VAL A 199 9.37 -7.78 -8.22
CA VAL A 199 10.59 -8.56 -7.91
C VAL A 199 10.61 -9.91 -8.62
N GLY A 200 9.52 -10.27 -9.32
CA GLY A 200 9.44 -11.52 -10.08
C GLY A 200 9.32 -12.77 -9.19
N THR A 201 8.88 -12.59 -7.93
CA THR A 201 8.63 -13.72 -7.03
C THR A 201 7.43 -14.53 -7.52
N ARG A 202 7.58 -15.85 -7.51
CA ARG A 202 6.55 -16.76 -8.00
C ARG A 202 5.39 -16.86 -7.01
N GLU A 203 4.20 -16.49 -7.43
CA GLU A 203 2.90 -16.76 -6.80
C GLU A 203 2.83 -16.43 -5.29
N PRO A 204 3.01 -15.16 -4.88
CA PRO A 204 2.82 -14.78 -3.50
C PRO A 204 1.36 -14.99 -3.08
N THR A 205 1.14 -15.47 -1.87
CA THR A 205 -0.19 -15.49 -1.27
C THR A 205 -0.37 -14.24 -0.42
N ILE A 206 -1.27 -13.35 -0.82
CA ILE A 206 -1.58 -12.10 -0.12
C ILE A 206 -3.06 -12.12 0.23
N GLN A 207 -3.36 -12.17 1.53
CA GLN A 207 -4.73 -12.32 2.03
C GLN A 207 -4.99 -11.35 3.18
N ARG A 208 -6.20 -10.77 3.19
CA ARG A 208 -6.69 -10.02 4.34
C ARG A 208 -6.94 -10.97 5.51
N GLN A 209 -6.49 -10.57 6.69
CA GLN A 209 -6.73 -11.30 7.93
C GLN A 209 -7.34 -10.36 8.99
N GLY A 210 -8.64 -10.46 9.19
CA GLY A 210 -9.37 -9.56 10.10
C GLY A 210 -9.70 -8.21 9.48
N SER A 211 -9.76 -7.17 10.32
CA SER A 211 -10.17 -5.81 9.95
C SER A 211 -9.01 -4.94 9.43
N ASP A 212 -7.81 -5.19 9.89
CA ASP A 212 -6.65 -4.29 9.83
C ASP A 212 -5.34 -4.99 9.44
N ARG A 213 -5.35 -6.31 9.20
CA ARG A 213 -4.14 -7.09 8.94
C ARG A 213 -4.14 -7.74 7.58
N ILE A 214 -2.95 -7.89 7.02
CA ILE A 214 -2.69 -8.55 5.75
C ILE A 214 -1.62 -9.60 5.97
N LEU A 215 -1.93 -10.84 5.65
CA LEU A 215 -0.98 -11.95 5.61
C LEU A 215 -0.31 -11.97 4.24
N VAL A 216 1.01 -11.91 4.25
CA VAL A 216 1.87 -11.98 3.06
C VAL A 216 2.75 -13.20 3.18
N GLN A 217 2.66 -14.10 2.21
CA GLN A 217 3.46 -15.32 2.15
C GLN A 217 4.17 -15.36 0.80
N VAL A 218 5.50 -15.37 0.84
CA VAL A 218 6.32 -15.35 -0.38
C VAL A 218 7.19 -16.59 -0.39
N PRO A 219 6.96 -17.53 -1.31
CA PRO A 219 7.78 -18.73 -1.44
C PRO A 219 9.15 -18.37 -2.04
N GLY A 220 10.19 -19.07 -1.59
CA GLY A 220 11.55 -18.93 -2.12
C GLY A 220 12.32 -17.69 -1.63
N VAL A 221 11.76 -16.89 -0.73
CA VAL A 221 12.44 -15.77 -0.06
C VAL A 221 13.12 -16.27 1.20
N GLY A 222 14.38 -15.88 1.41
CA GLY A 222 15.19 -16.42 2.50
C GLY A 222 14.81 -15.91 3.89
N SER A 223 14.21 -14.72 3.99
CA SER A 223 13.84 -14.13 5.28
C SER A 223 12.68 -13.16 5.19
N ALA A 224 11.99 -12.95 6.32
CA ALA A 224 10.96 -11.91 6.43
C ALA A 224 11.51 -10.48 6.25
N ASN A 225 12.78 -10.24 6.62
CA ASN A 225 13.43 -8.95 6.43
C ASN A 225 13.55 -8.55 4.96
N GLU A 226 13.79 -9.52 4.09
CA GLU A 226 13.84 -9.31 2.64
C GLU A 226 12.48 -8.82 2.11
N ILE A 227 11.38 -9.40 2.58
CA ILE A 227 10.04 -8.91 2.25
C ILE A 227 9.81 -7.48 2.79
N ILE A 228 10.28 -7.20 4.02
CA ILE A 228 10.15 -5.87 4.62
C ILE A 228 10.92 -4.84 3.80
N GLU A 229 12.12 -5.14 3.32
CA GLU A 229 12.89 -4.28 2.44
C GLU A 229 12.19 -4.05 1.10
N LEU A 230 11.59 -5.10 0.52
CA LEU A 230 10.80 -5.01 -0.71
C LEU A 230 9.55 -4.16 -0.56
N LEU A 231 8.84 -4.30 0.55
CA LEU A 231 7.68 -3.47 0.85
C LEU A 231 8.10 -2.01 1.09
N GLY A 232 9.30 -1.80 1.62
CA GLY A 232 9.95 -0.51 1.80
C GLY A 232 9.20 0.45 2.72
N THR A 233 9.80 1.61 2.93
CA THR A 233 9.11 2.75 3.54
C THR A 233 8.23 3.41 2.48
N THR A 234 6.97 3.63 2.80
CA THR A 234 6.05 4.37 1.93
C THR A 234 6.47 5.84 1.94
N ALA A 235 7.02 6.35 0.84
CA ALA A 235 7.23 7.77 0.69
C ALA A 235 5.94 8.40 0.14
N GLN A 236 5.41 9.39 0.84
CA GLN A 236 4.31 10.19 0.34
C GLN A 236 4.86 11.21 -0.67
N LEU A 237 4.35 11.19 -1.90
CA LEU A 237 4.65 12.23 -2.86
C LEU A 237 3.83 13.47 -2.52
N THR A 238 4.52 14.56 -2.27
CA THR A 238 3.90 15.87 -2.03
C THR A 238 4.43 16.89 -3.03
N PHE A 239 3.56 17.78 -3.48
CA PHE A 239 3.94 18.91 -4.32
C PHE A 239 3.96 20.19 -3.46
N ASN A 240 5.13 20.73 -3.25
CA ASN A 240 5.31 21.90 -2.41
C ASN A 240 5.79 23.07 -3.28
N PRO A 241 5.21 24.30 -3.09
CA PRO A 241 5.72 25.49 -3.77
C PRO A 241 7.17 25.76 -3.43
N VAL A 242 7.97 26.14 -4.43
CA VAL A 242 9.35 26.55 -4.26
C VAL A 242 9.39 28.05 -4.01
N GLU A 243 9.81 28.46 -2.81
CA GLU A 243 9.98 29.87 -2.43
C GLU A 243 11.35 30.41 -2.87
N GLY A 244 12.36 29.55 -2.93
CA GLY A 244 13.72 29.92 -3.30
C GLY A 244 14.70 28.78 -3.28
N THR A 245 15.97 29.13 -3.47
CA THR A 245 17.09 28.17 -3.39
C THR A 245 18.23 28.72 -2.53
N THR A 246 18.99 27.82 -1.90
CA THR A 246 20.16 28.18 -1.09
C THR A 246 21.29 27.16 -1.31
N GLY A 247 22.51 27.59 -1.12
CA GLY A 247 23.68 26.69 -1.09
C GLY A 247 24.05 26.24 0.33
N ASP A 248 23.36 26.72 1.36
CA ASP A 248 23.65 26.43 2.75
C ASP A 248 22.53 25.53 3.34
N PRO A 249 22.84 24.30 3.79
CA PRO A 249 21.85 23.40 4.40
C PRO A 249 21.27 23.93 5.71
N ASP A 250 22.03 24.80 6.42
CA ASP A 250 21.65 25.37 7.71
C ASP A 250 21.04 26.78 7.57
N ALA A 251 20.76 27.23 6.35
CA ALA A 251 20.10 28.50 6.12
C ALA A 251 18.73 28.56 6.80
N SER A 252 18.30 29.77 7.18
CA SER A 252 16.95 29.93 7.75
C SER A 252 15.90 29.80 6.64
N ALA A 253 15.08 28.75 6.70
CA ALA A 253 13.99 28.55 5.75
C ALA A 253 12.86 29.60 5.88
N GLY A 254 12.81 30.33 7.00
CA GLY A 254 11.67 31.20 7.34
C GLY A 254 10.51 30.43 7.98
N THR A 255 9.53 31.17 8.49
CA THR A 255 8.36 30.58 9.17
C THR A 255 7.46 29.87 8.17
N GLY A 256 7.20 28.57 8.38
CA GLY A 256 6.33 27.79 7.52
C GLY A 256 7.02 27.09 6.35
N ASN A 257 8.33 27.27 6.17
CA ASN A 257 9.10 26.67 5.10
C ASN A 257 10.02 25.54 5.61
N MET A 258 10.54 24.74 4.69
CA MET A 258 11.53 23.68 4.95
C MET A 258 12.63 23.72 3.87
N ILE A 259 13.82 23.26 4.23
CA ILE A 259 14.95 23.12 3.29
C ILE A 259 15.05 21.65 2.90
N VAL A 260 15.13 21.41 1.60
CA VAL A 260 15.24 20.06 1.02
C VAL A 260 16.38 20.03 0.00
N PRO A 261 17.29 19.05 0.05
CA PRO A 261 18.37 18.96 -0.91
C PRO A 261 17.84 18.69 -2.32
N ALA A 262 18.44 19.32 -3.32
CA ALA A 262 18.19 19.02 -4.73
C ALA A 262 18.82 17.69 -5.10
N GLN A 263 18.05 16.81 -5.74
CA GLN A 263 18.55 15.49 -6.16
C GLN A 263 19.52 15.62 -7.36
N GLU A 264 19.27 16.57 -8.25
CA GLU A 264 20.03 16.72 -9.50
C GLU A 264 21.33 17.53 -9.38
N THR A 265 21.44 18.35 -8.32
CA THR A 265 22.58 19.28 -8.17
C THR A 265 23.12 19.21 -6.75
N ALA A 266 24.31 18.65 -6.59
CA ALA A 266 24.96 18.57 -5.28
C ALA A 266 25.26 19.98 -4.73
N GLY A 267 24.92 20.22 -3.46
CA GLY A 267 25.12 21.50 -2.79
C GLY A 267 24.04 22.55 -3.05
N LEU A 268 23.02 22.24 -3.82
CA LEU A 268 21.83 23.08 -3.97
C LEU A 268 20.71 22.57 -3.07
N PHE A 269 20.02 23.49 -2.40
CA PHE A 269 18.87 23.20 -1.57
C PHE A 269 17.70 24.07 -2.01
N TYR A 270 16.49 23.48 -2.01
CA TYR A 270 15.24 24.21 -2.24
C TYR A 270 14.64 24.63 -0.91
N ILE A 271 14.15 25.87 -0.85
CA ILE A 271 13.31 26.34 0.24
C ILE A 271 11.87 26.13 -0.23
N LEU A 272 11.19 25.18 0.39
CA LEU A 272 9.83 24.77 0.05
C LEU A 272 8.85 25.25 1.12
N GLU A 273 7.65 25.66 0.71
CA GLU A 273 6.55 25.82 1.65
C GLU A 273 6.21 24.47 2.27
N ARG A 274 6.12 24.38 3.60
CA ARG A 274 5.85 23.12 4.31
C ARG A 274 4.45 22.57 4.01
N ARG A 275 3.52 23.45 3.59
CA ARG A 275 2.17 23.05 3.22
C ARG A 275 2.15 22.60 1.76
N PRO A 276 1.85 21.32 1.47
CA PRO A 276 1.74 20.84 0.11
C PRO A 276 0.50 21.45 -0.57
N VAL A 277 0.58 21.59 -1.89
CA VAL A 277 -0.55 22.06 -2.72
C VAL A 277 -1.45 20.88 -3.07
N VAL A 278 -0.90 19.70 -3.14
CA VAL A 278 -1.60 18.43 -3.41
C VAL A 278 -0.99 17.34 -2.55
#